data_e4f9a2cd0096df44690e4e154315bec5
#
_entry.id   e4f9a2cd0096df44690e4e154315bec5
#
_cell.length_a   1.000
_cell.length_b   1.000
_cell.length_c   1.000
_cell.angle_alpha   90.00
_cell.angle_beta   90.00
_cell.angle_gamma   90.00
#
_symmetry.space_group_name_H-M   'P 1'
#
loop_
_entity.id
_entity.type
_entity.pdbx_description
1 polymer ?
#
loop_
_entity_poly.entity_id
_entity_poly.type
_entity_poly.pdbx_seq_one_letter_code
_entity_poly.pdbx_strand_id
1 'polypeptide(L)'
;MISILNLEPEGYSPEARGLLETFGVVSDGPLTRDQLIPQIAQYDALIVRLVHQIDKEVIDSGKNLKVISTATTGLNHVDVQYAEEKNVRVLSLKDEKNFLEGIHATAELTWALILSLIRKVSQGAQSVIKGEWDRDSFKGRELHGATLGIVGFGRIGKKVAKYGLAFGMKVITYTKDPFVQVDEVSLVDSLATLLEKSDIISIHVPLDSTT
;
A
#
# COMPACT_ATOMS: atom_id res chain seq x y z
N MET A 1 3.22 -33.46 -5.63
CA MET A 1 3.89 -32.40 -4.86
C MET A 1 3.53 -31.09 -5.57
N ILE A 2 3.16 -30.05 -4.86
CA ILE A 2 2.76 -28.77 -5.46
C ILE A 2 4.00 -28.03 -5.94
N SER A 3 3.95 -27.47 -7.15
CA SER A 3 5.00 -26.58 -7.69
C SER A 3 4.62 -25.12 -7.44
N ILE A 4 5.48 -24.39 -6.73
CA ILE A 4 5.25 -23.01 -6.31
C ILE A 4 6.29 -22.10 -6.97
N LEU A 5 5.87 -21.04 -7.64
CA LEU A 5 6.78 -19.99 -8.10
C LEU A 5 6.65 -18.78 -7.17
N ASN A 6 7.72 -18.44 -6.46
CA ASN A 6 7.85 -17.16 -5.79
C ASN A 6 8.49 -16.17 -6.77
N LEU A 7 7.65 -15.41 -7.46
CA LEU A 7 8.06 -14.54 -8.57
C LEU A 7 8.86 -13.32 -8.11
N GLU A 8 8.58 -12.85 -6.88
CA GLU A 8 9.21 -11.68 -6.28
C GLU A 8 9.84 -12.05 -4.93
N PRO A 9 10.95 -12.81 -4.91
CA PRO A 9 11.54 -13.37 -3.69
C PRO A 9 12.24 -12.32 -2.81
N GLU A 10 12.53 -11.14 -3.35
CA GLU A 10 13.24 -10.10 -2.62
C GLU A 10 12.45 -9.65 -1.37
N GLY A 11 13.10 -9.70 -0.21
CA GLY A 11 12.48 -9.39 1.07
C GLY A 11 11.52 -10.45 1.62
N TYR A 12 11.46 -11.63 1.00
CA TYR A 12 10.71 -12.78 1.52
C TYR A 12 11.49 -13.43 2.66
N SER A 13 10.85 -13.60 3.84
CA SER A 13 11.59 -14.12 4.99
C SER A 13 11.93 -15.61 4.87
N PRO A 14 13.05 -16.07 5.46
CA PRO A 14 13.39 -17.49 5.51
C PRO A 14 12.30 -18.36 6.14
N GLU A 15 11.61 -17.85 7.16
CA GLU A 15 10.52 -18.54 7.83
C GLU A 15 9.32 -18.74 6.91
N ALA A 16 8.93 -17.68 6.17
CA ALA A 16 7.85 -17.75 5.19
C ALA A 16 8.23 -18.70 4.05
N ARG A 17 9.48 -18.68 3.61
CA ARG A 17 10.02 -19.62 2.63
C ARG A 17 9.93 -21.07 3.13
N GLY A 18 10.40 -21.35 4.33
CA GLY A 18 10.32 -22.67 4.95
C GLY A 18 8.88 -23.17 5.07
N LEU A 19 7.94 -22.28 5.36
CA LEU A 19 6.52 -22.64 5.37
C LEU A 19 6.02 -23.07 3.98
N LEU A 20 6.36 -22.35 2.91
CA LEU A 20 6.00 -22.75 1.54
C LEU A 20 6.58 -24.11 1.18
N GLU A 21 7.80 -24.40 1.58
CA GLU A 21 8.48 -25.67 1.32
C GLU A 21 7.78 -26.88 1.99
N THR A 22 7.00 -26.65 3.03
CA THR A 22 6.16 -27.72 3.60
C THR A 22 5.00 -28.15 2.69
N PHE A 23 4.57 -27.29 1.77
CA PHE A 23 3.51 -27.58 0.81
C PHE A 23 4.03 -28.14 -0.51
N GLY A 24 5.25 -27.80 -0.93
CA GLY A 24 5.75 -28.21 -2.22
C GLY A 24 7.15 -27.76 -2.55
N VAL A 25 7.50 -27.87 -3.82
CA VAL A 25 8.78 -27.38 -4.35
C VAL A 25 8.64 -25.90 -4.70
N VAL A 26 9.50 -25.07 -4.11
CA VAL A 26 9.51 -23.61 -4.32
C VAL A 26 10.65 -23.24 -5.25
N SER A 27 10.31 -22.60 -6.37
CA SER A 27 11.25 -21.96 -7.28
C SER A 27 11.19 -20.44 -7.09
N ASP A 28 12.33 -19.77 -7.12
CA ASP A 28 12.40 -18.32 -6.99
C ASP A 28 12.66 -17.63 -8.33
N GLY A 29 11.99 -16.47 -8.52
CA GLY A 29 12.35 -15.49 -9.53
C GLY A 29 13.62 -14.70 -9.17
N PRO A 30 13.72 -13.46 -9.67
CA PRO A 30 12.73 -12.82 -10.53
C PRO A 30 12.71 -13.38 -11.96
N LEU A 31 11.55 -13.38 -12.58
CA LEU A 31 11.38 -13.62 -14.00
C LEU A 31 10.82 -12.37 -14.67
N THR A 32 11.29 -12.04 -15.86
CA THR A 32 10.60 -11.03 -16.69
C THR A 32 9.27 -11.58 -17.19
N ARG A 33 8.37 -10.72 -17.71
CA ARG A 33 7.11 -11.18 -18.30
C ARG A 33 7.33 -12.23 -19.41
N ASP A 34 8.30 -11.98 -20.29
CA ASP A 34 8.62 -12.88 -21.41
C ASP A 34 9.15 -14.23 -20.95
N GLN A 35 9.77 -14.27 -19.78
CA GLN A 35 10.24 -15.51 -19.14
C GLN A 35 9.12 -16.21 -18.36
N LEU A 36 8.20 -15.45 -17.74
CA LEU A 36 7.11 -15.96 -16.95
C LEU A 36 6.09 -16.72 -17.82
N ILE A 37 5.63 -16.11 -18.92
CA ILE A 37 4.57 -16.66 -19.76
C ILE A 37 4.85 -18.09 -20.22
N PRO A 38 6.03 -18.44 -20.78
CA PRO A 38 6.30 -19.83 -21.20
C PRO A 38 6.53 -20.80 -20.05
N GLN A 39 6.79 -20.32 -18.83
CA GLN A 39 7.13 -21.18 -17.70
C GLN A 39 5.99 -21.38 -16.71
N ILE A 40 5.04 -20.45 -16.63
CA ILE A 40 3.99 -20.45 -15.60
C ILE A 40 3.12 -21.72 -15.61
N ALA A 41 2.97 -22.37 -16.76
CA ALA A 41 2.25 -23.65 -16.88
C ALA A 41 2.84 -24.80 -16.06
N GLN A 42 4.08 -24.67 -15.57
CA GLN A 42 4.76 -25.69 -14.75
C GLN A 42 4.40 -25.58 -13.27
N TYR A 43 3.71 -24.51 -12.87
CA TYR A 43 3.43 -24.20 -11.48
C TYR A 43 1.95 -24.30 -11.13
N ASP A 44 1.67 -24.82 -9.93
CA ASP A 44 0.35 -24.90 -9.34
C ASP A 44 0.00 -23.62 -8.56
N ALA A 45 1.01 -22.93 -8.02
CA ALA A 45 0.83 -21.72 -7.23
C ALA A 45 1.84 -20.63 -7.62
N LEU A 46 1.38 -19.39 -7.63
CA LEU A 46 2.17 -18.19 -7.89
C LEU A 46 2.15 -17.29 -6.67
N ILE A 47 3.32 -16.92 -6.16
CA ILE A 47 3.48 -15.86 -5.16
C ILE A 47 3.95 -14.60 -5.87
N VAL A 48 3.20 -13.51 -5.71
CA VAL A 48 3.46 -12.23 -6.37
C VAL A 48 3.24 -11.08 -5.39
N ARG A 49 3.86 -9.92 -5.66
CA ARG A 49 3.63 -8.69 -4.90
C ARG A 49 3.11 -7.58 -5.84
N LEU A 50 3.94 -6.60 -6.22
CA LEU A 50 3.46 -5.41 -6.93
C LEU A 50 4.19 -5.13 -8.26
N VAL A 51 5.25 -5.87 -8.57
CA VAL A 51 6.06 -5.63 -9.78
C VAL A 51 5.37 -6.13 -11.04
N HIS A 52 4.69 -7.28 -10.93
CA HIS A 52 4.10 -7.96 -12.07
C HIS A 52 2.59 -7.74 -12.16
N GLN A 53 2.10 -7.49 -13.38
CA GLN A 53 0.68 -7.53 -13.69
C GLN A 53 0.27 -8.96 -14.05
N ILE A 54 -0.64 -9.52 -13.27
CA ILE A 54 -1.19 -10.86 -13.47
C ILE A 54 -2.54 -10.70 -14.17
N ASP A 55 -2.46 -10.45 -15.45
CA ASP A 55 -3.58 -10.24 -16.36
C ASP A 55 -4.07 -11.56 -16.99
N LYS A 56 -5.01 -11.44 -17.91
CA LYS A 56 -5.62 -12.58 -18.61
C LYS A 56 -4.60 -13.45 -19.34
N GLU A 57 -3.59 -12.86 -19.96
CA GLU A 57 -2.56 -13.60 -20.69
C GLU A 57 -1.73 -14.48 -19.75
N VAL A 58 -1.31 -13.94 -18.61
CA VAL A 58 -0.57 -14.70 -17.59
C VAL A 58 -1.43 -15.82 -17.02
N ILE A 59 -2.70 -15.55 -16.69
CA ILE A 59 -3.63 -16.55 -16.16
C ILE A 59 -3.91 -17.66 -17.17
N ASP A 60 -4.17 -17.33 -18.44
CA ASP A 60 -4.40 -18.31 -19.50
C ASP A 60 -3.18 -19.17 -19.81
N SER A 61 -1.98 -18.61 -19.66
CA SER A 61 -0.73 -19.34 -19.82
C SER A 61 -0.46 -20.31 -18.67
N GLY A 62 -1.01 -20.03 -17.49
CA GLY A 62 -0.88 -20.85 -16.27
C GLY A 62 -1.84 -22.03 -16.21
N LYS A 63 -1.76 -22.96 -17.19
CA LYS A 63 -2.71 -24.09 -17.33
C LYS A 63 -2.88 -24.96 -16.09
N ASN A 64 -1.86 -25.06 -15.24
CA ASN A 64 -1.89 -25.82 -14.00
C ASN A 64 -2.11 -24.92 -12.78
N LEU A 65 -2.17 -23.59 -12.97
CA LEU A 65 -2.26 -22.62 -11.89
C LEU A 65 -3.60 -22.77 -11.16
N LYS A 66 -3.55 -22.93 -9.85
CA LYS A 66 -4.70 -23.08 -8.94
C LYS A 66 -4.81 -21.92 -7.96
N VAL A 67 -3.66 -21.31 -7.61
CA VAL A 67 -3.60 -20.29 -6.57
C VAL A 67 -2.65 -19.17 -6.99
N ILE A 68 -3.10 -17.93 -6.82
CA ILE A 68 -2.27 -16.73 -6.82
C ILE A 68 -2.30 -16.17 -5.40
N SER A 69 -1.15 -16.02 -4.76
CA SER A 69 -1.05 -15.45 -3.41
C SER A 69 -0.26 -14.16 -3.44
N THR A 70 -0.78 -13.13 -2.77
CA THR A 70 -0.12 -11.83 -2.66
C THR A 70 -0.19 -11.30 -1.25
N ALA A 71 0.94 -10.82 -0.72
CA ALA A 71 1.02 -10.17 0.59
C ALA A 71 0.59 -8.69 0.53
N THR A 72 -0.45 -8.38 -0.25
CA THR A 72 -0.98 -7.03 -0.44
C THR A 72 -2.46 -6.95 -0.06
N THR A 73 -2.94 -5.76 0.24
CA THR A 73 -4.36 -5.47 0.44
C THR A 73 -5.02 -4.95 -0.83
N GLY A 74 -4.30 -4.21 -1.65
CA GLY A 74 -4.73 -3.81 -2.99
C GLY A 74 -4.48 -4.93 -4.00
N LEU A 75 -5.40 -5.14 -4.94
CA LEU A 75 -5.37 -6.25 -5.91
C LEU A 75 -5.37 -5.75 -7.37
N ASN A 76 -5.13 -4.48 -7.60
CA ASN A 76 -5.12 -3.87 -8.94
C ASN A 76 -4.04 -4.42 -9.89
N HIS A 77 -3.09 -5.18 -9.37
CA HIS A 77 -2.07 -5.89 -10.14
C HIS A 77 -2.47 -7.33 -10.51
N VAL A 78 -3.65 -7.80 -10.08
CA VAL A 78 -4.19 -9.13 -10.41
C VAL A 78 -5.60 -8.97 -10.97
N ASP A 79 -5.89 -9.55 -12.13
CA ASP A 79 -7.25 -9.66 -12.66
C ASP A 79 -8.02 -10.73 -11.86
N VAL A 80 -8.52 -10.32 -10.68
CA VAL A 80 -9.19 -11.22 -9.73
C VAL A 80 -10.43 -11.85 -10.34
N GLN A 81 -11.24 -11.05 -11.07
CA GLN A 81 -12.45 -11.54 -11.69
C GLN A 81 -12.12 -12.65 -12.69
N TYR A 82 -11.15 -12.42 -13.54
CA TYR A 82 -10.75 -13.40 -14.55
C TYR A 82 -10.12 -14.65 -13.93
N ALA A 83 -9.34 -14.49 -12.86
CA ALA A 83 -8.79 -15.62 -12.12
C ALA A 83 -9.91 -16.51 -11.56
N GLU A 84 -10.96 -15.93 -10.98
CA GLU A 84 -12.14 -16.65 -10.48
C GLU A 84 -12.88 -17.37 -11.60
N GLU A 85 -13.08 -16.75 -12.77
CA GLU A 85 -13.68 -17.37 -13.96
C GLU A 85 -12.89 -18.61 -14.42
N LYS A 86 -11.57 -18.60 -14.23
CA LYS A 86 -10.66 -19.72 -14.55
C LYS A 86 -10.48 -20.72 -13.40
N ASN A 87 -11.22 -20.57 -12.29
CA ASN A 87 -11.09 -21.36 -11.08
C ASN A 87 -9.70 -21.26 -10.42
N VAL A 88 -9.00 -20.13 -10.59
CA VAL A 88 -7.76 -19.80 -9.91
C VAL A 88 -8.08 -18.97 -8.68
N ARG A 89 -7.76 -19.48 -7.49
CA ARG A 89 -8.06 -18.80 -6.23
C ARG A 89 -7.02 -17.70 -5.96
N VAL A 90 -7.49 -16.48 -5.67
CA VAL A 90 -6.63 -15.38 -5.24
C VAL A 90 -6.65 -15.26 -3.72
N LEU A 91 -5.48 -15.35 -3.09
CA LEU A 91 -5.28 -15.15 -1.65
C LEU A 91 -4.56 -13.83 -1.43
N SER A 92 -5.07 -13.03 -0.50
CA SER A 92 -4.49 -11.71 -0.18
C SER A 92 -4.67 -11.38 1.29
N LEU A 93 -4.03 -10.29 1.75
CA LEU A 93 -4.22 -9.78 3.10
C LEU A 93 -5.49 -8.92 3.26
N LYS A 94 -6.30 -8.73 2.21
CA LYS A 94 -7.43 -7.79 2.21
C LYS A 94 -8.40 -8.02 3.37
N ASP A 95 -8.65 -9.27 3.72
CA ASP A 95 -9.63 -9.65 4.75
C ASP A 95 -8.99 -9.97 6.11
N GLU A 96 -7.66 -9.90 6.23
CA GLU A 96 -6.90 -10.18 7.45
C GLU A 96 -6.88 -8.98 8.40
N LYS A 97 -8.07 -8.53 8.84
CA LYS A 97 -8.26 -7.28 9.61
C LYS A 97 -7.41 -7.23 10.86
N ASN A 98 -7.41 -8.30 11.68
CA ASN A 98 -6.67 -8.34 12.94
C ASN A 98 -5.16 -8.21 12.73
N PHE A 99 -4.62 -8.90 11.73
CA PHE A 99 -3.22 -8.80 11.34
C PHE A 99 -2.87 -7.38 10.87
N LEU A 100 -3.71 -6.83 10.01
CA LEU A 100 -3.51 -5.50 9.41
C LEU A 100 -3.61 -4.36 10.43
N GLU A 101 -4.38 -4.52 11.52
CA GLU A 101 -4.43 -3.50 12.58
C GLU A 101 -3.08 -3.29 13.25
N GLY A 102 -2.25 -4.33 13.36
CA GLY A 102 -0.88 -4.23 13.87
C GLY A 102 0.13 -3.53 12.93
N ILE A 103 -0.24 -3.25 11.68
CA ILE A 103 0.68 -2.66 10.70
C ILE A 103 0.53 -1.13 10.69
N HIS A 104 1.60 -0.43 11.08
CA HIS A 104 1.66 1.03 11.16
C HIS A 104 2.51 1.67 10.06
N ALA A 105 3.39 0.91 9.43
CA ALA A 105 4.44 1.40 8.52
C ALA A 105 3.95 2.40 7.45
N THR A 106 2.78 2.16 6.83
CA THR A 106 2.23 3.07 5.80
C THR A 106 1.84 4.43 6.39
N ALA A 107 1.25 4.45 7.59
CA ALA A 107 0.90 5.71 8.26
C ALA A 107 2.15 6.46 8.73
N GLU A 108 3.16 5.74 9.19
CA GLU A 108 4.46 6.31 9.59
C GLU A 108 5.19 6.90 8.38
N LEU A 109 5.22 6.20 7.23
CA LEU A 109 5.79 6.73 6.00
C LEU A 109 5.03 7.98 5.52
N THR A 110 3.69 7.98 5.62
CA THR A 110 2.89 9.17 5.30
C THR A 110 3.35 10.37 6.12
N TRP A 111 3.56 10.20 7.42
CA TRP A 111 4.03 11.27 8.29
C TRP A 111 5.49 11.66 8.05
N ALA A 112 6.35 10.70 7.73
CA ALA A 112 7.73 10.99 7.32
C ALA A 112 7.77 11.88 6.08
N LEU A 113 6.90 11.62 5.09
CA LEU A 113 6.78 12.42 3.87
C LEU A 113 6.21 13.81 4.17
N ILE A 114 5.13 13.92 4.96
CA ILE A 114 4.54 15.20 5.37
C ILE A 114 5.60 16.06 6.08
N LEU A 115 6.27 15.52 7.09
CA LEU A 115 7.29 16.23 7.84
C LEU A 115 8.49 16.62 6.97
N SER A 116 8.95 15.73 6.11
CA SER A 116 10.05 16.02 5.18
C SER A 116 9.72 17.18 4.26
N LEU A 117 8.50 17.21 3.73
CA LEU A 117 8.03 18.28 2.85
C LEU A 117 7.88 19.60 3.59
N ILE A 118 7.13 19.62 4.69
CA ILE A 118 6.79 20.83 5.44
C ILE A 118 8.03 21.46 6.09
N ARG A 119 8.96 20.65 6.60
CA ARG A 119 10.17 21.09 7.28
C ARG A 119 11.40 21.14 6.36
N LYS A 120 11.25 20.86 5.07
CA LYS A 120 12.32 20.85 4.06
C LYS A 120 13.52 19.97 4.45
N VAL A 121 13.25 18.82 5.10
CA VAL A 121 14.31 17.96 5.66
C VAL A 121 15.28 17.47 4.58
N SER A 122 14.78 17.02 3.43
CA SER A 122 15.60 16.51 2.34
C SER A 122 16.52 17.59 1.76
N GLN A 123 16.00 18.81 1.56
CA GLN A 123 16.78 19.92 1.05
C GLN A 123 17.87 20.37 2.04
N GLY A 124 17.51 20.43 3.34
CA GLY A 124 18.48 20.76 4.38
C GLY A 124 19.58 19.70 4.49
N ALA A 125 19.23 18.41 4.42
CA ALA A 125 20.22 17.34 4.44
C ALA A 125 21.20 17.44 3.25
N GLN A 126 20.68 17.72 2.04
CA GLN A 126 21.53 17.87 0.86
C GLN A 126 22.48 19.08 0.96
N SER A 127 22.03 20.19 1.53
CA SER A 127 22.85 21.37 1.76
C SER A 127 24.00 21.07 2.74
N VAL A 128 23.71 20.38 3.83
CA VAL A 128 24.74 19.95 4.80
C VAL A 128 25.77 19.01 4.17
N ILE A 129 25.34 18.05 3.34
CA ILE A 129 26.26 17.15 2.61
C ILE A 129 27.20 17.92 1.69
N LYS A 130 26.75 19.06 1.12
CA LYS A 130 27.59 19.96 0.31
C LYS A 130 28.51 20.88 1.13
N GLY A 131 28.44 20.79 2.46
CA GLY A 131 29.22 21.65 3.36
C GLY A 131 28.63 23.05 3.53
N GLU A 132 27.40 23.29 3.11
CA GLU A 132 26.71 24.56 3.26
C GLU A 132 26.06 24.68 4.64
N TRP A 133 26.00 25.90 5.19
CA TRP A 133 25.33 26.20 6.45
C TRP A 133 24.33 27.33 6.24
N ASP A 134 23.22 27.02 5.54
CA ASP A 134 22.17 27.99 5.24
C ASP A 134 20.91 27.67 6.09
N ARG A 135 20.76 28.42 7.14
CA ARG A 135 19.64 28.25 8.08
C ARG A 135 18.36 28.91 7.57
N ASP A 136 18.45 29.95 6.76
CA ASP A 136 17.29 30.76 6.38
C ASP A 136 16.50 30.19 5.19
N SER A 137 17.18 29.57 4.24
CA SER A 137 16.56 28.97 3.05
C SER A 137 15.67 27.77 3.37
N PHE A 138 15.87 27.13 4.55
CA PHE A 138 15.11 25.94 4.96
C PHE A 138 14.04 26.22 6.01
N LYS A 139 13.56 27.47 6.09
CA LYS A 139 12.38 27.78 6.93
C LYS A 139 11.18 26.98 6.44
N GLY A 140 10.63 26.16 7.31
CA GLY A 140 9.43 25.37 7.08
C GLY A 140 8.19 25.99 7.73
N ARG A 141 7.10 25.23 7.72
CA ARG A 141 5.86 25.58 8.42
C ARG A 141 5.70 24.69 9.65
N GLU A 142 4.97 25.17 10.63
CA GLU A 142 4.53 24.42 11.79
C GLU A 142 3.24 23.67 11.48
N LEU A 143 3.04 22.50 12.08
CA LEU A 143 1.84 21.69 11.93
C LEU A 143 0.75 22.04 12.94
N HIS A 144 1.15 22.48 14.13
CA HIS A 144 0.23 22.83 15.20
C HIS A 144 -0.79 23.87 14.73
N GLY A 145 -2.08 23.61 14.96
CA GLY A 145 -3.18 24.46 14.52
C GLY A 145 -3.55 24.39 13.03
N ALA A 146 -2.70 23.80 12.18
CA ALA A 146 -3.01 23.60 10.77
C ALA A 146 -4.08 22.51 10.57
N THR A 147 -4.75 22.51 9.43
CA THR A 147 -5.82 21.55 9.10
C THR A 147 -5.28 20.44 8.20
N LEU A 148 -5.42 19.19 8.66
CA LEU A 148 -5.16 17.97 7.88
C LEU A 148 -6.47 17.46 7.27
N GLY A 149 -6.58 17.44 5.96
CA GLY A 149 -7.66 16.81 5.22
C GLY A 149 -7.30 15.38 4.81
N ILE A 150 -8.15 14.43 5.16
CA ILE A 150 -7.95 13.01 4.85
C ILE A 150 -9.04 12.54 3.89
N VAL A 151 -8.63 12.13 2.69
CA VAL A 151 -9.53 11.51 1.71
C VAL A 151 -9.48 10.00 1.89
N GLY A 152 -10.59 9.43 2.38
CA GLY A 152 -10.66 8.01 2.74
C GLY A 152 -10.27 7.74 4.19
N PHE A 153 -11.27 7.32 5.00
CA PHE A 153 -11.11 7.14 6.44
C PHE A 153 -11.15 5.67 6.86
N GLY A 154 -10.44 4.83 6.09
CA GLY A 154 -10.19 3.43 6.39
C GLY A 154 -9.09 3.24 7.45
N ARG A 155 -8.56 2.02 7.55
CA ARG A 155 -7.52 1.63 8.50
C ARG A 155 -6.30 2.59 8.52
N ILE A 156 -5.77 2.94 7.35
CA ILE A 156 -4.60 3.84 7.24
C ILE A 156 -4.99 5.28 7.59
N GLY A 157 -6.09 5.79 7.01
CA GLY A 157 -6.56 7.16 7.26
C GLY A 157 -6.81 7.42 8.75
N LYS A 158 -7.38 6.46 9.48
CA LYS A 158 -7.57 6.55 10.94
C LYS A 158 -6.25 6.66 11.71
N LYS A 159 -5.22 5.90 11.32
CA LYS A 159 -3.89 5.98 11.95
C LYS A 159 -3.22 7.33 11.66
N VAL A 160 -3.31 7.81 10.42
CA VAL A 160 -2.78 9.11 10.01
C VAL A 160 -3.49 10.25 10.76
N ALA A 161 -4.82 10.17 10.94
CA ALA A 161 -5.59 11.11 11.73
C ALA A 161 -5.11 11.18 13.19
N LYS A 162 -4.95 10.01 13.83
CA LYS A 162 -4.46 9.92 15.21
C LYS A 162 -3.11 10.62 15.40
N TYR A 163 -2.20 10.47 14.46
CA TYR A 163 -0.90 11.13 14.50
C TYR A 163 -1.05 12.65 14.26
N GLY A 164 -1.95 13.08 13.37
CA GLY A 164 -2.25 14.50 13.14
C GLY A 164 -2.79 15.19 14.39
N LEU A 165 -3.71 14.55 15.09
CA LEU A 165 -4.22 15.04 16.37
C LEU A 165 -3.10 15.19 17.42
N ALA A 166 -2.17 14.22 17.46
CA ALA A 166 -1.02 14.28 18.37
C ALA A 166 -0.05 15.44 18.04
N PHE A 167 0.00 15.89 16.79
CA PHE A 167 0.71 17.11 16.39
C PHE A 167 -0.08 18.40 16.65
N GLY A 168 -1.26 18.31 17.26
CA GLY A 168 -2.12 19.47 17.54
C GLY A 168 -2.80 20.06 16.29
N MET A 169 -2.95 19.26 15.23
CA MET A 169 -3.67 19.67 14.03
C MET A 169 -5.18 19.55 14.21
N LYS A 170 -5.93 20.33 13.44
CA LYS A 170 -7.34 20.06 13.18
C LYS A 170 -7.43 18.99 12.11
N VAL A 171 -8.20 17.93 12.33
CA VAL A 171 -8.35 16.84 11.36
C VAL A 171 -9.76 16.82 10.82
N ILE A 172 -9.88 16.90 9.48
CA ILE A 172 -11.13 16.74 8.75
C ILE A 172 -11.02 15.58 7.79
N THR A 173 -12.12 14.89 7.51
CA THR A 173 -12.13 13.76 6.59
C THR A 173 -13.33 13.79 5.65
N TYR A 174 -13.12 13.29 4.44
CA TYR A 174 -14.15 12.93 3.48
C TYR A 174 -14.06 11.43 3.19
N THR A 175 -15.17 10.73 3.39
CA THR A 175 -15.27 9.29 3.13
C THR A 175 -16.66 8.95 2.60
N LYS A 176 -16.73 7.90 1.78
CA LYS A 176 -18.02 7.35 1.29
C LYS A 176 -18.76 6.53 2.36
N ASP A 177 -18.09 6.15 3.45
CA ASP A 177 -18.71 5.44 4.57
C ASP A 177 -19.40 6.43 5.52
N PRO A 178 -20.74 6.45 5.56
CA PRO A 178 -21.50 7.39 6.39
C PRO A 178 -21.50 7.06 7.88
N PHE A 179 -21.03 5.86 8.27
CA PHE A 179 -21.06 5.37 9.66
C PHE A 179 -19.74 5.58 10.40
N VAL A 180 -18.81 6.33 9.81
CA VAL A 180 -17.54 6.62 10.46
C VAL A 180 -17.77 7.63 11.58
N GLN A 181 -17.74 7.14 12.82
CA GLN A 181 -17.61 7.97 14.03
C GLN A 181 -16.15 8.01 14.45
N VAL A 182 -15.62 9.21 14.66
CA VAL A 182 -14.28 9.37 15.20
C VAL A 182 -14.26 10.57 16.11
N ASP A 183 -13.88 10.32 17.35
CA ASP A 183 -13.66 11.39 18.33
C ASP A 183 -12.58 12.34 17.78
N GLU A 184 -12.83 13.65 17.90
CA GLU A 184 -11.91 14.73 17.51
C GLU A 184 -11.64 14.90 15.99
N VAL A 185 -12.26 14.08 15.10
CA VAL A 185 -12.16 14.25 13.64
C VAL A 185 -13.51 14.70 13.07
N SER A 186 -13.51 15.74 12.28
CA SER A 186 -14.73 16.28 11.67
C SER A 186 -14.96 15.68 10.28
N LEU A 187 -16.15 15.10 10.06
CA LEU A 187 -16.58 14.68 8.73
C LEU A 187 -17.05 15.91 7.94
N VAL A 188 -16.65 16.00 6.67
CA VAL A 188 -17.14 17.02 5.74
C VAL A 188 -17.99 16.38 4.64
N ASP A 189 -18.96 17.17 4.13
CA ASP A 189 -19.99 16.68 3.23
C ASP A 189 -19.51 16.46 1.80
N SER A 190 -18.40 17.08 1.41
CA SER A 190 -17.87 16.98 0.06
C SER A 190 -16.35 17.02 0.00
N LEU A 191 -15.80 16.44 -1.08
CA LEU A 191 -14.37 16.55 -1.38
C LEU A 191 -13.96 18.02 -1.59
N ALA A 192 -14.81 18.83 -2.24
CA ALA A 192 -14.54 20.26 -2.45
C ALA A 192 -14.35 20.98 -1.11
N THR A 193 -15.26 20.75 -0.14
CA THR A 193 -15.14 21.32 1.20
C THR A 193 -13.86 20.88 1.91
N LEU A 194 -13.43 19.62 1.75
CA LEU A 194 -12.17 19.15 2.30
C LEU A 194 -10.99 19.91 1.70
N LEU A 195 -10.95 20.01 0.37
CA LEU A 195 -9.86 20.68 -0.35
C LEU A 195 -9.73 22.15 0.04
N GLU A 196 -10.85 22.86 0.17
CA GLU A 196 -10.89 24.29 0.54
C GLU A 196 -10.40 24.55 1.98
N LYS A 197 -10.69 23.63 2.90
CA LYS A 197 -10.40 23.82 4.33
C LYS A 197 -9.07 23.25 4.79
N SER A 198 -8.37 22.51 3.93
CA SER A 198 -7.13 21.80 4.31
C SER A 198 -5.88 22.56 3.97
N ASP A 199 -4.94 22.63 4.91
CA ASP A 199 -3.56 23.08 4.67
C ASP A 199 -2.69 21.93 4.11
N ILE A 200 -3.01 20.70 4.48
CA ILE A 200 -2.35 19.47 4.06
C ILE A 200 -3.42 18.45 3.71
N ILE A 201 -3.23 17.74 2.59
CA ILE A 201 -4.15 16.71 2.13
C ILE A 201 -3.42 15.38 2.05
N SER A 202 -4.02 14.32 2.60
CA SER A 202 -3.53 12.96 2.53
C SER A 202 -4.61 12.02 1.98
N ILE A 203 -4.23 11.22 0.95
CA ILE A 203 -5.18 10.38 0.22
C ILE A 203 -4.97 8.92 0.61
N HIS A 204 -6.03 8.27 1.08
CA HIS A 204 -6.03 6.90 1.60
C HIS A 204 -7.23 6.10 1.09
N VAL A 205 -7.57 6.26 -0.18
CA VAL A 205 -8.57 5.46 -0.89
C VAL A 205 -7.91 4.40 -1.76
N PRO A 206 -8.55 3.24 -2.00
CA PRO A 206 -8.06 2.30 -2.99
C PRO A 206 -8.11 2.91 -4.40
N LEU A 207 -7.23 2.46 -5.28
CA LEU A 207 -7.29 2.79 -6.70
C LEU A 207 -8.31 1.87 -7.38
N ASP A 208 -9.43 2.43 -7.80
CA ASP A 208 -10.47 1.75 -8.55
C ASP A 208 -11.14 2.71 -9.57
N SER A 209 -12.14 2.23 -10.30
CA SER A 209 -12.84 3.04 -11.31
C SER A 209 -13.64 4.24 -10.75
N THR A 210 -13.71 4.38 -9.43
CA THR A 210 -14.49 5.44 -8.75
C THR A 210 -13.61 6.43 -7.97
N THR A 211 -12.27 6.21 -7.99
CA THR A 211 -11.23 7.03 -7.33
C THR A 211 -10.00 7.25 -8.26
#